data_229f85f495f1837723459b9752bffefd
#
_entry.id   229f85f495f1837723459b9752bffefd
#
_cell.length_a   1.000
_cell.length_b   1.000
_cell.length_c   1.000
_cell.angle_alpha   90.00
_cell.angle_beta   90.00
_cell.angle_gamma   90.00
#
_symmetry.space_group_name_H-M   'P 1'
#
loop_
_entity.id
_entity.type
_entity.pdbx_description
1 polymer ?
#
loop_
_entity_poly.entity_id
_entity_poly.type
_entity_poly.pdbx_seq_one_letter_code
_entity_poly.pdbx_strand_id
1 'polypeptide(L)'
;MAFAAATACGETGGASTGDTSLSGGPSTSASTSLPASSSDTPTGEAPTTSAATGTGSTGSTSTTSTTGTTSDSSTGPLVTTGTDSTSSASEASGTTGAVDFCDGMGGILVPGDEATCTGDLGKKTFLFAICSCSGLTANNTLKTDSFDSNDMRNMVPMDGGSVGVNGAYTASSSIDIGGSLWVDGKIQTFNKHEVAQVLQCSDDVTAKAASHVADDMFLEGNIDAQNKTLTIDGDLHITAGKLNNGATVLGKTIKGPVEVKTPCDCSDLIDVPAIVQGYMGDNDNNSVPIEPGELVGLPQPKELELPCGRYFLTGIDSNSSLKITLTGRTVIAIAGDVKNAGAFTLELGPAAELDLFIAGNAEFNNVATIGDPKRPAATRIYVGGSFKFASNFTLGANLYQPNATFTANNMSEIWGSLFVGGLNLASPLVVHYDQAILDLEGCDDPNKPCGDCHDCANPTPACTKEGTCGPCVVDSDCCPPLVCDGGSCKAIIPG
;
A
#
# COMPACT_ATOMS: atom_id res chain seq x y z
N MET A 1 44.47 8.95 -32.89
CA MET A 1 44.49 7.80 -33.78
C MET A 1 43.06 7.27 -33.77
N ALA A 2 42.18 7.70 -34.59
CA ALA A 2 42.04 7.62 -36.06
C ALA A 2 41.78 6.18 -36.52
N PHE A 3 40.67 5.99 -37.02
CA PHE A 3 40.09 5.36 -38.17
C PHE A 3 38.85 4.56 -37.81
N ALA A 4 37.69 4.97 -38.25
CA ALA A 4 37.06 5.08 -39.56
C ALA A 4 36.46 3.74 -39.99
N ALA A 5 35.14 3.72 -40.09
CA ALA A 5 34.35 3.78 -41.32
C ALA A 5 34.38 2.43 -42.06
N ALA A 6 33.37 1.89 -42.66
CA ALA A 6 32.30 2.38 -43.46
C ALA A 6 31.43 1.18 -43.93
N THR A 7 30.21 1.48 -44.29
CA THR A 7 29.55 1.30 -45.59
C THR A 7 28.92 -0.11 -45.80
N ALA A 8 27.74 -0.27 -46.16
CA ALA A 8 26.61 0.32 -46.87
C ALA A 8 25.99 -0.74 -47.82
N CYS A 9 24.69 -0.64 -47.98
CA CYS A 9 23.88 -0.94 -49.16
C CYS A 9 23.57 -2.39 -49.56
N GLY A 10 22.29 -2.62 -49.80
CA GLY A 10 21.74 -3.71 -50.62
C GLY A 10 20.22 -3.68 -50.63
N GLU A 11 19.63 -2.77 -51.44
CA GLU A 11 18.24 -2.85 -51.93
C GLU A 11 18.13 -3.93 -53.00
N THR A 12 17.04 -4.69 -52.98
CA THR A 12 16.29 -5.23 -54.12
C THR A 12 14.98 -5.74 -53.56
N GLY A 13 13.80 -5.28 -53.81
CA GLY A 13 13.17 -5.07 -55.10
C GLY A 13 12.35 -6.33 -55.47
N GLY A 14 11.01 -6.31 -55.30
CA GLY A 14 10.15 -7.39 -55.74
C GLY A 14 8.68 -7.11 -55.46
N ALA A 15 8.04 -6.36 -56.33
CA ALA A 15 6.59 -6.20 -56.40
C ALA A 15 5.95 -7.48 -56.98
N SER A 16 4.83 -7.94 -56.41
CA SER A 16 3.88 -8.80 -57.16
C SER A 16 2.47 -8.46 -56.70
N THR A 17 1.78 -7.89 -57.62
CA THR A 17 0.34 -7.63 -57.69
C THR A 17 -0.44 -8.95 -57.81
N GLY A 18 -1.58 -9.06 -57.13
CA GLY A 18 -2.52 -10.16 -57.30
C GLY A 18 -3.89 -9.75 -56.77
N ASP A 19 -4.63 -9.06 -57.59
CA ASP A 19 -6.07 -8.79 -57.50
C ASP A 19 -6.86 -10.11 -57.65
N THR A 20 -7.83 -10.37 -56.76
CA THR A 20 -9.04 -11.13 -57.11
C THR A 20 -10.16 -10.77 -56.13
N SER A 21 -11.08 -10.02 -56.67
CA SER A 21 -12.46 -9.81 -56.23
C SER A 21 -13.29 -11.09 -56.41
N LEU A 22 -14.28 -11.29 -55.56
CA LEU A 22 -15.63 -11.86 -55.84
C LEU A 22 -16.41 -11.91 -54.49
N SER A 23 -17.36 -11.04 -54.34
CA SER A 23 -18.81 -11.17 -54.53
C SER A 23 -19.51 -12.13 -53.56
N GLY A 24 -20.31 -11.59 -52.70
CA GLY A 24 -21.76 -11.64 -52.77
C GLY A 24 -22.43 -12.69 -51.86
N GLY A 25 -23.34 -12.20 -51.04
CA GLY A 25 -24.48 -12.97 -50.62
C GLY A 25 -24.99 -12.65 -49.19
N PRO A 26 -26.22 -12.20 -49.07
CA PRO A 26 -26.81 -11.91 -47.76
C PRO A 26 -27.59 -13.12 -47.23
N SER A 27 -27.57 -13.34 -45.95
CA SER A 27 -28.56 -14.20 -45.30
C SER A 27 -28.91 -13.69 -43.91
N THR A 28 -30.03 -13.07 -43.86
CA THR A 28 -31.27 -13.42 -43.16
C THR A 28 -31.17 -13.54 -41.66
N SER A 29 -31.72 -12.51 -41.04
CA SER A 29 -32.28 -12.44 -39.72
C SER A 29 -33.22 -13.62 -39.39
N ALA A 30 -32.99 -14.24 -38.24
CA ALA A 30 -34.01 -15.01 -37.56
C ALA A 30 -34.17 -14.49 -36.15
N SER A 31 -35.22 -13.72 -35.98
CA SER A 31 -35.85 -13.40 -34.71
C SER A 31 -36.54 -14.67 -34.20
N THR A 32 -36.18 -15.07 -32.97
CA THR A 32 -37.01 -16.00 -32.24
C THR A 32 -37.43 -15.35 -30.93
N SER A 33 -38.71 -15.21 -30.84
CA SER A 33 -39.55 -14.69 -29.79
C SER A 33 -39.43 -15.49 -28.47
N LEU A 34 -39.49 -14.74 -27.38
CA LEU A 34 -39.75 -15.19 -26.02
C LEU A 34 -41.15 -15.88 -25.90
N PRO A 35 -41.29 -16.79 -24.93
CA PRO A 35 -42.55 -16.94 -24.25
C PRO A 35 -42.49 -16.33 -22.84
N ALA A 36 -43.50 -15.50 -22.58
CA ALA A 36 -43.91 -15.11 -21.26
C ALA A 36 -44.67 -16.27 -20.58
N SER A 37 -44.39 -16.51 -19.31
CA SER A 37 -45.34 -17.16 -18.40
C SER A 37 -44.95 -16.74 -16.98
N SER A 38 -45.79 -16.03 -16.43
CA SER A 38 -46.94 -16.20 -15.55
C SER A 38 -46.50 -16.22 -14.08
N SER A 39 -46.95 -15.20 -13.41
CA SER A 39 -47.16 -15.00 -11.98
C SER A 39 -47.63 -16.24 -11.23
N ASP A 40 -46.99 -16.52 -10.11
CA ASP A 40 -47.67 -17.09 -8.96
C ASP A 40 -47.11 -16.47 -7.66
N THR A 41 -48.01 -15.75 -7.03
CA THR A 41 -47.93 -15.25 -5.67
C THR A 41 -48.45 -16.34 -4.75
N PRO A 42 -47.79 -16.64 -3.65
CA PRO A 42 -48.49 -17.09 -2.46
C PRO A 42 -48.43 -16.00 -1.38
N THR A 43 -49.62 -15.55 -1.08
CA THR A 43 -50.03 -14.95 0.19
C THR A 43 -49.85 -15.96 1.33
N GLY A 44 -49.40 -15.50 2.47
CA GLY A 44 -49.64 -16.25 3.70
C GLY A 44 -48.66 -15.99 4.82
N GLU A 45 -49.19 -15.27 5.77
CA GLU A 45 -49.05 -15.39 7.21
C GLU A 45 -47.81 -14.75 7.90
N ALA A 46 -48.15 -13.71 8.63
CA ALA A 46 -47.43 -13.20 9.77
C ALA A 46 -47.65 -14.09 11.01
N PRO A 47 -46.67 -14.29 11.85
CA PRO A 47 -46.90 -14.56 13.26
C PRO A 47 -46.55 -13.37 14.14
N THR A 48 -47.60 -12.91 14.75
CA THR A 48 -47.82 -12.43 16.12
C THR A 48 -46.64 -12.20 17.03
N THR A 49 -46.62 -11.01 17.52
CA THR A 49 -46.04 -10.48 18.75
C THR A 49 -46.09 -11.42 19.96
N SER A 50 -44.98 -11.49 20.67
CA SER A 50 -44.98 -11.80 22.09
C SER A 50 -44.11 -10.80 22.83
N ALA A 51 -44.77 -9.91 23.53
CA ALA A 51 -44.21 -9.07 24.57
C ALA A 51 -43.86 -9.91 25.80
N ALA A 52 -42.64 -9.78 26.28
CA ALA A 52 -42.30 -10.22 27.63
C ALA A 52 -41.82 -8.97 28.39
N THR A 53 -42.69 -8.48 29.20
CA THR A 53 -42.45 -7.59 30.32
C THR A 53 -41.62 -8.33 31.38
N GLY A 54 -40.55 -7.74 31.81
CA GLY A 54 -39.75 -8.14 32.95
C GLY A 54 -39.31 -6.93 33.74
N THR A 55 -40.06 -6.66 34.74
CA THR A 55 -39.93 -5.67 35.82
C THR A 55 -38.72 -6.00 36.71
N GLY A 56 -38.08 -4.95 37.19
CA GLY A 56 -37.67 -4.88 38.58
C GLY A 56 -36.22 -4.80 38.93
N SER A 57 -35.91 -3.75 39.53
CA SER A 57 -35.36 -3.53 40.89
C SER A 57 -34.14 -2.62 40.89
N THR A 58 -34.35 -1.39 41.22
CA THR A 58 -34.07 -0.67 42.47
C THR A 58 -32.66 -0.85 43.05
N GLY A 59 -31.97 0.26 43.15
CA GLY A 59 -31.45 0.78 44.42
C GLY A 59 -29.96 0.68 44.60
N SER A 60 -29.29 1.79 44.67
CA SER A 60 -28.82 2.36 45.91
C SER A 60 -27.97 3.57 45.70
N THR A 61 -28.45 4.62 46.28
CA THR A 61 -27.80 5.84 46.71
C THR A 61 -26.82 5.62 47.85
N SER A 62 -25.75 6.37 47.86
CA SER A 62 -25.13 6.96 49.10
C SER A 62 -24.12 8.02 48.65
N THR A 63 -24.46 9.27 48.71
CA THR A 63 -24.36 10.23 49.81
C THR A 63 -22.96 10.37 50.41
N THR A 64 -22.45 11.58 50.19
CA THR A 64 -22.05 12.63 51.12
C THR A 64 -20.88 12.37 52.04
N SER A 65 -19.93 13.26 52.08
CA SER A 65 -19.76 14.34 53.08
C SER A 65 -18.45 15.07 52.87
N THR A 66 -18.48 16.31 52.65
CA THR A 66 -18.44 17.51 53.55
C THR A 66 -17.12 17.72 54.28
N THR A 67 -16.65 18.93 54.03
CA THR A 67 -16.12 19.95 54.94
C THR A 67 -14.77 19.77 55.62
N GLY A 68 -14.00 20.85 55.47
CA GLY A 68 -12.85 21.16 56.31
C GLY A 68 -12.16 22.43 55.86
N THR A 69 -12.81 23.55 56.15
CA THR A 69 -12.17 24.88 56.30
C THR A 69 -11.09 24.83 57.38
N THR A 70 -9.98 25.51 57.15
CA THR A 70 -9.49 26.57 58.09
C THR A 70 -8.37 27.38 57.45
N SER A 71 -8.61 28.65 57.47
CA SER A 71 -7.72 29.80 57.39
C SER A 71 -6.61 29.74 58.44
N ASP A 72 -5.41 30.19 58.09
CA ASP A 72 -4.70 31.09 59.01
C ASP A 72 -3.73 31.99 58.24
N SER A 73 -3.90 33.24 58.59
CA SER A 73 -3.10 34.37 58.16
C SER A 73 -1.83 34.44 59.02
N SER A 74 -0.70 34.78 58.45
CA SER A 74 0.30 35.54 59.14
C SER A 74 1.13 36.40 58.20
N THR A 75 1.07 37.65 58.55
CA THR A 75 1.72 38.84 58.03
C THR A 75 3.22 38.88 58.29
N GLY A 76 3.97 39.39 57.35
CA GLY A 76 5.01 40.38 57.42
C GLY A 76 6.47 39.91 57.53
N PRO A 77 7.46 40.82 57.36
CA PRO A 77 7.63 41.78 56.28
C PRO A 77 9.04 41.69 55.59
N LEU A 78 9.16 42.40 54.47
CA LEU A 78 10.34 43.04 53.87
C LEU A 78 11.76 42.62 54.29
N VAL A 79 12.65 42.42 53.27
CA VAL A 79 13.84 43.24 52.99
C VAL A 79 14.62 42.77 51.77
N THR A 80 14.77 43.70 50.84
CA THR A 80 15.92 44.08 49.99
C THR A 80 16.63 43.11 49.06
N THR A 81 16.58 43.56 47.80
CA THR A 81 17.70 43.73 46.82
C THR A 81 18.62 42.54 46.59
N GLY A 82 18.45 41.99 45.40
CA GLY A 82 19.42 41.20 44.69
C GLY A 82 19.02 41.19 43.20
N THR A 83 19.65 42.06 42.44
CA THR A 83 19.65 42.00 40.99
C THR A 83 20.45 40.76 40.58
N ASP A 84 19.73 39.71 40.22
CA ASP A 84 20.28 38.65 39.42
C ASP A 84 19.35 38.48 38.22
N SER A 85 19.93 38.79 37.06
CA SER A 85 19.32 38.55 35.77
C SER A 85 19.34 37.06 35.48
N THR A 86 18.41 36.34 36.04
CA THR A 86 18.05 35.02 35.50
C THR A 86 17.07 35.27 34.38
N SER A 87 17.57 35.12 33.15
CA SER A 87 16.78 34.86 31.98
C SER A 87 15.85 33.69 32.30
N SER A 88 14.62 33.99 32.64
CA SER A 88 13.51 33.05 32.59
C SER A 88 13.41 32.63 31.12
N ALA A 89 13.91 31.44 30.83
CA ALA A 89 13.45 30.73 29.68
C ALA A 89 11.94 30.58 29.85
N SER A 90 11.20 31.45 29.22
CA SER A 90 9.82 31.20 28.87
C SER A 90 9.87 29.90 28.08
N GLU A 91 9.33 28.84 28.64
CA GLU A 91 8.89 27.73 27.83
C GLU A 91 7.83 28.32 26.89
N ALA A 92 8.29 28.85 25.79
CA ALA A 92 7.46 29.07 24.65
C ALA A 92 6.99 27.67 24.27
N SER A 93 5.76 27.34 24.60
CA SER A 93 4.96 26.34 23.94
C SER A 93 4.90 26.77 22.47
N GLY A 94 5.99 26.52 21.76
CA GLY A 94 6.21 27.02 20.41
C GLY A 94 5.58 26.07 19.43
N THR A 95 4.74 26.59 18.62
CA THR A 95 4.46 26.19 17.24
C THR A 95 5.75 26.12 16.39
N THR A 96 6.72 25.30 16.80
CA THR A 96 7.98 25.13 16.07
C THR A 96 7.90 24.03 15.00
N GLY A 97 6.77 23.28 14.94
CA GLY A 97 6.69 22.15 14.03
C GLY A 97 6.34 22.47 12.57
N ALA A 98 5.80 23.64 12.25
CA ALA A 98 5.34 23.92 10.88
C ALA A 98 6.48 24.25 9.91
N VAL A 99 7.49 25.00 10.38
CA VAL A 99 8.62 25.43 9.53
C VAL A 99 9.49 24.22 9.18
N ASP A 100 9.78 23.35 10.15
CA ASP A 100 10.60 22.15 9.93
C ASP A 100 9.92 21.13 9.00
N PHE A 101 8.58 21.00 9.08
CA PHE A 101 7.82 20.10 8.20
C PHE A 101 7.89 20.54 6.73
N CYS A 102 7.74 21.82 6.46
CA CYS A 102 7.74 22.34 5.10
C CYS A 102 9.13 22.38 4.47
N ASP A 103 10.17 22.44 5.28
CA ASP A 103 11.57 22.37 4.83
C ASP A 103 12.07 20.92 4.62
N GLY A 104 11.17 19.94 4.72
CA GLY A 104 11.49 18.51 4.55
C GLY A 104 12.01 17.82 5.81
N MET A 105 12.08 18.51 6.94
CA MET A 105 12.70 17.99 8.17
C MET A 105 11.70 17.64 9.29
N GLY A 106 10.41 17.79 9.11
CA GLY A 106 9.42 17.47 10.13
C GLY A 106 8.92 16.02 10.05
N GLY A 107 8.73 15.37 11.19
CA GLY A 107 8.14 14.04 11.27
C GLY A 107 6.62 14.03 11.06
N ILE A 108 6.06 12.86 10.75
CA ILE A 108 4.63 12.60 10.87
C ILE A 108 4.36 12.35 12.37
N LEU A 109 3.31 12.95 12.90
CA LEU A 109 2.91 12.72 14.28
C LEU A 109 2.31 11.31 14.41
N VAL A 110 3.07 10.37 15.00
CA VAL A 110 2.56 9.05 15.38
C VAL A 110 2.33 9.07 16.88
N PRO A 111 1.11 8.83 17.37
CA PRO A 111 0.81 8.86 18.81
C PRO A 111 1.60 7.80 19.58
N GLY A 112 2.26 8.23 20.65
CA GLY A 112 2.98 7.35 21.57
C GLY A 112 4.46 7.14 21.26
N ASP A 113 4.91 7.52 20.07
CA ASP A 113 6.30 7.43 19.64
C ASP A 113 6.91 8.81 19.37
N GLU A 114 8.23 8.86 19.23
CA GLU A 114 8.92 10.03 18.69
C GLU A 114 8.42 10.30 17.26
N ALA A 115 8.54 11.53 16.78
CA ALA A 115 8.10 11.88 15.44
C ALA A 115 8.75 10.97 14.40
N THR A 116 7.92 10.30 13.58
CA THR A 116 8.35 9.38 12.54
C THR A 116 8.37 10.10 11.21
N CYS A 117 9.42 9.93 10.44
CA CYS A 117 9.50 10.49 9.09
C CYS A 117 8.69 9.68 8.09
N THR A 118 8.18 10.39 7.09
CA THR A 118 7.47 9.81 5.96
C THR A 118 8.24 8.65 5.31
N GLY A 119 9.57 8.79 5.14
CA GLY A 119 10.41 7.75 4.56
C GLY A 119 10.45 6.47 5.38
N ASP A 120 10.55 6.56 6.71
CA ASP A 120 10.58 5.39 7.59
C ASP A 120 9.25 4.63 7.53
N LEU A 121 8.14 5.37 7.61
CA LEU A 121 6.80 4.78 7.50
C LEU A 121 6.58 4.15 6.13
N GLY A 122 6.98 4.83 5.05
CA GLY A 122 6.87 4.33 3.68
C GLY A 122 7.68 3.06 3.45
N LYS A 123 8.94 3.02 3.90
CA LYS A 123 9.82 1.85 3.78
C LYS A 123 9.31 0.65 4.56
N LYS A 124 8.86 0.86 5.80
CA LYS A 124 8.27 -0.22 6.61
C LYS A 124 7.05 -0.83 5.91
N THR A 125 6.26 -0.02 5.22
CA THR A 125 4.94 -0.41 4.70
C THR A 125 4.99 -0.95 3.27
N PHE A 126 5.77 -0.32 2.38
CA PHE A 126 5.65 -0.51 0.93
C PHE A 126 6.85 -1.23 0.30
N LEU A 127 7.33 -2.32 0.95
CA LEU A 127 8.44 -3.14 0.47
C LEU A 127 8.09 -3.99 -0.76
N PHE A 128 6.81 -4.26 -0.98
CA PHE A 128 6.29 -5.09 -2.07
C PHE A 128 5.35 -4.26 -2.96
N ALA A 129 5.25 -4.62 -4.23
CA ALA A 129 4.18 -4.11 -5.09
C ALA A 129 2.81 -4.46 -4.52
N ILE A 130 2.69 -5.67 -3.97
CA ILE A 130 1.49 -6.13 -3.29
C ILE A 130 1.90 -6.87 -2.02
N CYS A 131 1.38 -6.44 -0.88
CA CYS A 131 1.47 -7.12 0.39
C CYS A 131 0.07 -7.45 0.90
N SER A 132 -0.23 -8.72 1.12
CA SER A 132 -1.54 -9.18 1.59
C SER A 132 -1.43 -9.90 2.92
N CYS A 133 -2.08 -9.36 3.96
CA CYS A 133 -2.00 -9.88 5.33
C CYS A 133 -2.72 -11.22 5.56
N SER A 134 -3.62 -11.64 4.69
CA SER A 134 -4.38 -12.89 4.92
C SER A 134 -4.30 -13.87 3.75
N GLY A 135 -4.52 -13.43 2.55
CA GLY A 135 -4.49 -14.30 1.38
C GLY A 135 -4.75 -13.53 0.09
N LEU A 136 -4.45 -14.17 -1.03
CA LEU A 136 -4.68 -13.62 -2.36
C LEU A 136 -5.50 -14.60 -3.17
N THR A 137 -6.62 -14.14 -3.71
CA THR A 137 -7.47 -14.89 -4.63
C THR A 137 -7.56 -14.15 -5.97
N ALA A 138 -6.92 -14.70 -7.00
CA ALA A 138 -6.94 -14.13 -8.34
C ALA A 138 -7.88 -14.95 -9.25
N ASN A 139 -9.13 -14.50 -9.38
CA ASN A 139 -10.08 -15.04 -10.34
C ASN A 139 -9.93 -14.37 -11.73
N ASN A 140 -9.09 -13.34 -11.82
CA ASN A 140 -8.75 -12.67 -13.06
C ASN A 140 -7.23 -12.42 -13.13
N THR A 141 -6.75 -11.83 -14.23
CA THR A 141 -5.33 -11.62 -14.46
C THR A 141 -4.72 -10.67 -13.44
N LEU A 142 -3.52 -10.99 -12.98
CA LEU A 142 -2.64 -10.14 -12.23
C LEU A 142 -1.34 -9.98 -12.99
N LYS A 143 -0.88 -8.75 -13.12
CA LYS A 143 0.46 -8.44 -13.57
C LYS A 143 1.12 -7.48 -12.61
N THR A 144 2.38 -7.73 -12.28
CA THR A 144 3.23 -6.76 -11.59
C THR A 144 4.49 -6.50 -12.40
N ASP A 145 4.98 -5.29 -12.35
CA ASP A 145 6.28 -4.87 -12.83
C ASP A 145 6.81 -3.73 -11.97
N SER A 146 7.98 -3.19 -12.26
CA SER A 146 8.54 -2.06 -11.52
C SER A 146 9.08 -0.98 -12.43
N PHE A 147 9.30 0.19 -11.87
CA PHE A 147 10.03 1.30 -12.45
C PHE A 147 10.62 2.16 -11.31
N ASP A 148 11.46 3.12 -11.66
CA ASP A 148 12.03 4.08 -10.71
C ASP A 148 11.65 5.49 -11.14
N SER A 149 10.80 6.16 -10.37
CA SER A 149 10.37 7.53 -10.67
C SER A 149 11.47 8.57 -10.43
N ASN A 150 12.55 8.23 -9.71
CA ASN A 150 13.74 9.06 -9.57
C ASN A 150 14.60 9.05 -10.84
N ASP A 151 14.54 8.00 -11.66
CA ASP A 151 15.21 7.94 -12.96
C ASP A 151 14.21 8.17 -14.12
N MET A 152 13.99 9.43 -14.45
CA MET A 152 13.08 9.84 -15.53
C MET A 152 13.41 9.23 -16.89
N ARG A 153 14.59 8.61 -17.07
CA ARG A 153 14.99 7.93 -18.31
C ARG A 153 14.50 6.47 -18.37
N ASN A 154 14.18 5.88 -17.22
CA ASN A 154 13.78 4.49 -17.06
C ASN A 154 12.33 4.33 -16.56
N MET A 155 11.43 5.18 -17.01
CA MET A 155 9.98 5.02 -16.78
C MET A 155 9.36 3.88 -17.62
N VAL A 156 10.20 3.03 -18.20
CA VAL A 156 9.74 1.82 -18.89
C VAL A 156 9.60 0.72 -17.82
N PRO A 157 8.48 0.00 -17.78
CA PRO A 157 8.34 -1.13 -16.88
C PRO A 157 9.50 -2.10 -17.02
N MET A 158 10.13 -2.44 -15.88
CA MET A 158 11.25 -3.37 -15.75
C MET A 158 10.80 -4.60 -14.97
N ASP A 159 11.61 -5.63 -14.96
CA ASP A 159 11.44 -6.73 -14.03
C ASP A 159 11.46 -6.20 -12.60
N GLY A 160 10.58 -6.72 -11.76
CA GLY A 160 10.38 -6.27 -10.38
C GLY A 160 8.90 -6.28 -9.98
N GLY A 161 8.56 -5.62 -8.88
CA GLY A 161 7.19 -5.64 -8.38
C GLY A 161 6.85 -6.96 -7.68
N SER A 162 7.63 -7.32 -6.66
CA SER A 162 7.44 -8.52 -5.85
C SER A 162 6.09 -8.55 -5.13
N VAL A 163 5.59 -9.76 -4.87
CA VAL A 163 4.31 -10.00 -4.20
C VAL A 163 4.53 -10.80 -2.93
N GLY A 164 4.05 -10.28 -1.79
CA GLY A 164 4.04 -10.94 -0.49
C GLY A 164 2.62 -11.32 -0.06
N VAL A 165 2.44 -12.53 0.46
CA VAL A 165 1.13 -13.03 0.93
C VAL A 165 1.30 -13.80 2.23
N ASN A 166 0.68 -13.30 3.32
CA ASN A 166 0.64 -14.01 4.60
C ASN A 166 -0.58 -14.93 4.65
N GLY A 167 -0.58 -16.00 3.88
CA GLY A 167 -1.71 -16.94 3.84
C GLY A 167 -1.84 -17.63 2.49
N ALA A 168 -3.03 -18.16 2.20
CA ALA A 168 -3.24 -18.92 0.97
C ALA A 168 -3.20 -18.03 -0.29
N TYR A 169 -2.46 -18.49 -1.29
CA TYR A 169 -2.41 -17.90 -2.62
C TYR A 169 -3.14 -18.80 -3.62
N THR A 170 -4.19 -18.29 -4.24
CA THR A 170 -4.99 -19.05 -5.23
C THR A 170 -5.11 -18.25 -6.53
N ALA A 171 -4.64 -18.83 -7.64
CA ALA A 171 -4.68 -18.21 -8.96
C ALA A 171 -5.49 -19.06 -9.93
N SER A 172 -6.70 -18.61 -10.25
CA SER A 172 -7.60 -19.27 -11.22
C SER A 172 -7.44 -18.70 -12.64
N SER A 173 -6.75 -17.57 -12.78
CA SER A 173 -6.48 -16.92 -14.06
C SER A 173 -4.96 -16.80 -14.33
N SER A 174 -4.59 -16.18 -15.44
CA SER A 174 -3.18 -15.97 -15.79
C SER A 174 -2.54 -14.92 -14.87
N ILE A 175 -1.38 -15.26 -14.35
CA ILE A 175 -0.62 -14.39 -13.45
C ILE A 175 0.78 -14.19 -14.04
N ASP A 176 1.27 -12.95 -13.94
CA ASP A 176 2.59 -12.53 -14.39
C ASP A 176 3.21 -11.63 -13.31
N ILE A 177 4.08 -12.20 -12.49
CA ILE A 177 4.79 -11.48 -11.42
C ILE A 177 6.19 -11.16 -11.92
N GLY A 178 6.45 -9.88 -12.19
CA GLY A 178 7.74 -9.41 -12.67
C GLY A 178 8.86 -9.45 -11.62
N GLY A 179 8.53 -9.63 -10.35
CA GLY A 179 9.46 -9.80 -9.24
C GLY A 179 9.39 -11.19 -8.62
N SER A 180 9.67 -11.25 -7.32
CA SER A 180 9.58 -12.46 -6.52
C SER A 180 8.17 -12.67 -5.96
N LEU A 181 7.82 -13.94 -5.71
CA LEU A 181 6.59 -14.33 -5.01
C LEU A 181 6.92 -14.99 -3.68
N TRP A 182 6.49 -14.39 -2.59
CA TRP A 182 6.69 -14.90 -1.24
C TRP A 182 5.35 -15.21 -0.59
N VAL A 183 5.12 -16.46 -0.19
CA VAL A 183 3.84 -16.91 0.36
C VAL A 183 4.07 -17.66 1.66
N ASP A 184 3.58 -17.08 2.75
CA ASP A 184 3.48 -17.80 4.02
C ASP A 184 2.14 -18.56 4.08
N GLY A 185 2.08 -19.68 3.36
CA GLY A 185 0.91 -20.50 3.17
C GLY A 185 0.96 -21.34 1.88
N LYS A 186 -0.20 -21.88 1.49
CA LYS A 186 -0.32 -22.72 0.29
C LYS A 186 -0.41 -21.92 -0.99
N ILE A 187 0.23 -22.45 -2.04
CA ILE A 187 0.07 -21.97 -3.41
C ILE A 187 -0.76 -22.94 -4.23
N GLN A 188 -1.81 -22.43 -4.92
CA GLN A 188 -2.61 -23.18 -5.87
C GLN A 188 -2.75 -22.40 -7.18
N THR A 189 -2.26 -22.96 -8.29
CA THR A 189 -2.39 -22.34 -9.60
C THR A 189 -3.17 -23.23 -10.55
N PHE A 190 -4.20 -22.66 -11.21
CA PHE A 190 -5.10 -23.35 -12.12
C PHE A 190 -4.97 -22.86 -13.57
N ASN A 191 -4.17 -21.82 -13.80
CA ASN A 191 -3.90 -21.25 -15.11
C ASN A 191 -2.41 -20.90 -15.22
N LYS A 192 -1.99 -20.30 -16.34
CA LYS A 192 -0.61 -19.87 -16.55
C LYS A 192 -0.14 -18.99 -15.41
N HIS A 193 1.05 -19.28 -14.88
CA HIS A 193 1.64 -18.58 -13.76
C HIS A 193 3.13 -18.38 -13.97
N GLU A 194 3.56 -17.15 -14.03
CA GLU A 194 4.95 -16.74 -14.25
C GLU A 194 5.45 -15.96 -13.02
N VAL A 195 6.65 -16.29 -12.56
CA VAL A 195 7.39 -15.56 -11.54
C VAL A 195 8.79 -15.30 -12.11
N ALA A 196 9.10 -14.05 -12.34
CA ALA A 196 10.34 -13.66 -13.03
C ALA A 196 11.58 -13.80 -12.14
N GLN A 197 11.40 -13.93 -10.84
CA GLN A 197 12.48 -14.07 -9.87
C GLN A 197 12.22 -15.25 -8.92
N VAL A 198 12.60 -15.10 -7.65
CA VAL A 198 12.53 -16.15 -6.63
C VAL A 198 11.09 -16.42 -6.21
N LEU A 199 10.76 -17.72 -6.00
CA LEU A 199 9.53 -18.12 -5.33
C LEU A 199 9.87 -18.71 -3.96
N GLN A 200 9.21 -18.20 -2.91
CA GLN A 200 9.30 -18.74 -1.55
C GLN A 200 7.91 -19.16 -1.07
N CYS A 201 7.79 -20.37 -0.47
CA CYS A 201 6.51 -20.89 0.01
C CYS A 201 6.72 -21.72 1.27
N SER A 202 5.98 -21.39 2.35
CA SER A 202 6.08 -22.10 3.64
C SER A 202 5.24 -23.40 3.70
N ASP A 203 4.34 -23.65 2.73
CA ASP A 203 3.48 -24.84 2.69
C ASP A 203 3.49 -25.47 1.28
N ASP A 204 2.51 -26.29 0.94
CA ASP A 204 2.44 -27.03 -0.29
C ASP A 204 2.19 -26.15 -1.54
N VAL A 205 2.80 -26.51 -2.66
CA VAL A 205 2.57 -25.90 -3.99
C VAL A 205 1.84 -26.90 -4.87
N THR A 206 0.67 -26.49 -5.38
CA THR A 206 -0.12 -27.24 -6.36
C THR A 206 -0.20 -26.47 -7.68
N ALA A 207 0.44 -26.97 -8.72
CA ALA A 207 0.40 -26.40 -10.07
C ALA A 207 -0.42 -27.30 -11.01
N LYS A 208 -1.63 -26.85 -11.39
CA LYS A 208 -2.52 -27.58 -12.31
C LYS A 208 -2.38 -27.14 -13.77
N ALA A 209 -1.69 -26.05 -14.04
CA ALA A 209 -1.40 -25.53 -15.37
C ALA A 209 0.06 -25.08 -15.46
N ALA A 210 0.49 -24.64 -16.64
CA ALA A 210 1.86 -24.20 -16.87
C ALA A 210 2.24 -23.09 -15.88
N SER A 211 3.22 -23.38 -15.06
CA SER A 211 3.80 -22.47 -14.08
C SER A 211 5.31 -22.44 -14.27
N HIS A 212 5.91 -21.26 -14.16
CA HIS A 212 7.32 -21.03 -14.38
C HIS A 212 7.88 -20.12 -13.29
N VAL A 213 9.03 -20.47 -12.78
CA VAL A 213 9.87 -19.68 -11.86
C VAL A 213 11.23 -19.54 -12.55
N ALA A 214 11.58 -18.30 -12.88
CA ALA A 214 12.78 -18.04 -13.68
C ALA A 214 14.09 -18.07 -12.87
N ASP A 215 14.00 -18.13 -11.54
CA ASP A 215 15.14 -18.21 -10.64
C ASP A 215 14.93 -19.34 -9.61
N ASP A 216 15.50 -19.23 -8.42
CA ASP A 216 15.45 -20.23 -7.38
C ASP A 216 14.04 -20.37 -6.75
N MET A 217 13.76 -21.55 -6.23
CA MET A 217 12.55 -21.82 -5.45
C MET A 217 12.90 -22.38 -4.07
N PHE A 218 12.36 -21.76 -3.02
CA PHE A 218 12.50 -22.19 -1.62
C PHE A 218 11.16 -22.71 -1.09
N LEU A 219 11.11 -23.95 -0.63
CA LEU A 219 9.86 -24.61 -0.28
C LEU A 219 9.99 -25.42 1.00
N GLU A 220 9.13 -25.16 1.97
CA GLU A 220 9.01 -26.00 3.18
C GLU A 220 8.08 -27.19 2.95
N GLY A 221 7.09 -27.08 2.07
CA GLY A 221 6.07 -28.06 1.75
C GLY A 221 6.42 -29.04 0.65
N ASN A 222 5.37 -29.64 0.05
CA ASN A 222 5.47 -30.56 -1.08
C ASN A 222 5.10 -29.83 -2.38
N ILE A 223 5.58 -30.36 -3.52
CA ILE A 223 5.13 -29.98 -4.85
C ILE A 223 4.20 -31.05 -5.41
N ASP A 224 3.01 -30.64 -5.90
CA ASP A 224 2.13 -31.41 -6.76
C ASP A 224 1.95 -30.69 -8.09
N ALA A 225 2.82 -31.03 -9.05
CA ALA A 225 2.85 -30.47 -10.40
C ALA A 225 2.75 -31.59 -11.43
N GLN A 226 1.62 -32.32 -11.39
CA GLN A 226 1.36 -33.44 -12.28
C GLN A 226 1.55 -33.03 -13.76
N ASN A 227 2.10 -33.93 -14.58
CA ASN A 227 2.41 -33.69 -15.99
C ASN A 227 3.49 -32.61 -16.26
N LYS A 228 4.36 -32.33 -15.28
CA LYS A 228 5.44 -31.34 -15.42
C LYS A 228 4.91 -29.93 -15.72
N THR A 229 3.89 -29.54 -15.03
CA THR A 229 3.28 -28.22 -15.18
C THR A 229 4.09 -27.10 -14.54
N LEU A 230 5.04 -27.42 -13.64
CA LEU A 230 5.93 -26.43 -12.99
C LEU A 230 7.35 -26.60 -13.53
N THR A 231 7.95 -25.52 -14.03
CA THR A 231 9.37 -25.43 -14.40
C THR A 231 10.06 -24.42 -13.49
N ILE A 232 11.24 -24.76 -12.99
CA ILE A 232 12.11 -23.93 -12.18
C ILE A 232 13.45 -23.86 -12.90
N ASP A 233 13.90 -22.67 -13.29
CA ASP A 233 15.13 -22.50 -14.05
C ASP A 233 16.36 -22.56 -13.11
N GLY A 234 16.24 -21.98 -11.92
CA GLY A 234 17.25 -22.03 -10.87
C GLY A 234 17.26 -23.31 -10.05
N ASP A 235 17.77 -23.21 -8.83
CA ASP A 235 17.85 -24.33 -7.88
C ASP A 235 16.53 -24.48 -7.10
N LEU A 236 16.13 -25.72 -6.80
CA LEU A 236 15.02 -26.02 -5.90
C LEU A 236 15.59 -26.36 -4.52
N HIS A 237 15.38 -25.49 -3.56
CA HIS A 237 15.61 -25.73 -2.14
C HIS A 237 14.32 -26.28 -1.51
N ILE A 238 14.33 -27.52 -1.06
CA ILE A 238 13.15 -28.17 -0.51
C ILE A 238 13.46 -28.85 0.83
N THR A 239 12.57 -28.72 1.79
CA THR A 239 12.73 -29.34 3.11
C THR A 239 12.95 -30.85 3.00
N ALA A 240 13.89 -31.39 3.74
CA ALA A 240 14.22 -32.80 3.73
C ALA A 240 13.00 -33.68 4.05
N GLY A 241 12.78 -34.71 3.24
CA GLY A 241 11.62 -35.62 3.37
C GLY A 241 10.36 -35.17 2.62
N LYS A 242 10.32 -33.95 2.09
CA LYS A 242 9.23 -33.47 1.23
C LYS A 242 9.36 -34.00 -0.21
N LEU A 243 8.24 -34.02 -0.90
CA LEU A 243 8.13 -34.63 -2.24
C LEU A 243 8.08 -33.53 -3.32
N ASN A 244 8.91 -33.73 -4.35
CA ASN A 244 8.72 -33.05 -5.63
C ASN A 244 8.00 -34.03 -6.58
N ASN A 245 6.70 -33.84 -6.75
CA ASN A 245 5.88 -34.63 -7.64
C ASN A 245 5.63 -33.85 -8.95
N GLY A 246 6.52 -33.99 -9.90
CA GLY A 246 6.32 -33.55 -11.27
C GLY A 246 6.86 -32.18 -11.66
N ALA A 247 7.55 -31.43 -10.79
CA ALA A 247 8.25 -30.22 -11.21
C ALA A 247 9.52 -30.57 -12.01
N THR A 248 9.78 -29.80 -13.05
CA THR A 248 11.04 -29.84 -13.82
C THR A 248 11.97 -28.78 -13.23
N VAL A 249 13.13 -29.19 -12.74
CA VAL A 249 14.17 -28.31 -12.20
C VAL A 249 15.33 -28.32 -13.17
N LEU A 250 15.70 -27.16 -13.72
CA LEU A 250 16.86 -27.05 -14.63
C LEU A 250 18.17 -26.93 -13.86
N GLY A 251 18.15 -26.30 -12.69
CA GLY A 251 19.24 -26.29 -11.73
C GLY A 251 19.32 -27.58 -10.91
N LYS A 252 19.67 -27.45 -9.63
CA LYS A 252 19.81 -28.57 -8.69
C LYS A 252 18.62 -28.66 -7.76
N THR A 253 18.32 -29.88 -7.30
CA THR A 253 17.42 -30.07 -6.16
C THR A 253 18.24 -30.27 -4.90
N ILE A 254 18.18 -29.30 -3.99
CA ILE A 254 18.88 -29.24 -2.72
C ILE A 254 17.91 -29.56 -1.60
N LYS A 255 18.13 -30.67 -0.89
CA LYS A 255 17.31 -31.11 0.24
C LYS A 255 17.96 -30.77 1.56
N GLY A 256 17.32 -29.94 2.36
CA GLY A 256 17.86 -29.47 3.64
C GLY A 256 16.80 -28.77 4.47
N PRO A 257 17.18 -28.10 5.56
CA PRO A 257 16.27 -27.17 6.23
C PRO A 257 16.02 -25.99 5.30
N VAL A 258 14.75 -25.64 5.12
CA VAL A 258 14.32 -24.41 4.45
C VAL A 258 13.49 -23.65 5.46
N GLU A 259 13.70 -22.35 5.57
CA GLU A 259 12.92 -21.45 6.41
C GLU A 259 12.41 -20.31 5.52
N VAL A 260 11.10 -20.21 5.40
CA VAL A 260 10.40 -19.13 4.65
C VAL A 260 9.86 -18.14 5.65
N LYS A 261 10.33 -16.90 5.57
CA LYS A 261 9.85 -15.84 6.45
C LYS A 261 8.50 -15.31 5.97
N THR A 262 7.65 -14.91 6.92
CA THR A 262 6.43 -14.18 6.65
C THR A 262 6.74 -12.87 5.93
N PRO A 263 6.21 -12.64 4.71
CA PRO A 263 6.67 -11.51 3.89
C PRO A 263 6.14 -10.14 4.33
N CYS A 264 4.92 -10.10 4.87
CA CYS A 264 4.25 -8.84 5.21
C CYS A 264 4.23 -8.65 6.73
N ASP A 265 4.70 -7.51 7.21
CA ASP A 265 4.59 -7.18 8.63
C ASP A 265 3.15 -6.77 8.97
N CYS A 266 2.32 -7.77 9.24
CA CYS A 266 0.92 -7.59 9.62
C CYS A 266 0.70 -7.72 11.13
N SER A 267 1.77 -7.88 11.90
CA SER A 267 1.71 -7.98 13.36
C SER A 267 1.83 -6.62 14.04
N ASP A 268 2.49 -5.66 13.37
CA ASP A 268 2.69 -4.30 13.86
C ASP A 268 2.06 -3.29 12.89
N LEU A 269 0.73 -3.22 12.94
CA LEU A 269 -0.06 -2.38 12.05
C LEU A 269 -0.05 -0.92 12.51
N ILE A 270 -0.02 -0.01 11.53
CA ILE A 270 -0.14 1.43 11.77
C ILE A 270 -1.55 1.73 12.28
N ASP A 271 -1.65 2.36 13.46
CA ASP A 271 -2.93 2.84 14.01
C ASP A 271 -3.33 4.17 13.36
N VAL A 272 -3.91 4.07 12.15
CA VAL A 272 -4.34 5.24 11.37
C VAL A 272 -5.32 6.14 12.14
N PRO A 273 -6.35 5.61 12.84
CA PRO A 273 -7.22 6.43 13.69
C PRO A 273 -6.46 7.23 14.74
N ALA A 274 -5.48 6.63 15.39
CA ALA A 274 -4.69 7.31 16.42
C ALA A 274 -3.83 8.44 15.84
N ILE A 275 -3.21 8.23 14.67
CA ILE A 275 -2.47 9.27 13.92
C ILE A 275 -3.40 10.45 13.62
N VAL A 276 -4.58 10.16 13.05
CA VAL A 276 -5.57 11.20 12.71
C VAL A 276 -6.02 11.99 13.94
N GLN A 277 -6.21 11.32 15.08
CA GLN A 277 -6.57 11.96 16.35
C GLN A 277 -5.50 12.97 16.79
N GLY A 278 -4.22 12.69 16.56
CA GLY A 278 -3.12 13.62 16.86
C GLY A 278 -3.24 14.94 16.09
N TYR A 279 -3.69 14.90 14.85
CA TYR A 279 -3.86 16.10 14.01
C TYR A 279 -5.10 16.95 14.36
N MET A 280 -6.03 16.47 15.17
CA MET A 280 -7.23 17.23 15.55
C MET A 280 -6.87 18.55 16.24
N GLY A 281 -5.84 18.57 17.07
CA GLY A 281 -5.41 19.75 17.83
C GLY A 281 -4.14 20.42 17.28
N ASP A 282 -3.38 19.75 16.43
CA ASP A 282 -2.13 20.24 15.87
C ASP A 282 -2.19 20.18 14.34
N ASN A 283 -2.72 21.23 13.72
CA ASN A 283 -2.89 21.34 12.29
C ASN A 283 -2.76 22.79 11.81
N ASP A 284 -2.56 22.94 10.51
CA ASP A 284 -2.32 24.22 9.84
C ASP A 284 -3.59 24.77 9.15
N ASN A 285 -4.79 24.31 9.51
CA ASN A 285 -6.05 24.74 8.87
C ASN A 285 -6.24 26.26 8.94
N ASN A 286 -5.70 26.91 9.98
CA ASN A 286 -5.78 28.36 10.14
C ASN A 286 -4.87 29.13 9.16
N SER A 287 -3.88 28.48 8.55
CA SER A 287 -3.00 29.09 7.54
C SER A 287 -3.67 29.24 6.18
N VAL A 288 -4.67 28.41 5.92
CA VAL A 288 -5.59 28.49 4.79
C VAL A 288 -7.00 28.54 5.36
N PRO A 289 -7.94 29.28 4.76
CA PRO A 289 -9.29 29.40 5.31
C PRO A 289 -10.10 28.12 5.04
N ILE A 290 -9.70 27.00 5.69
CA ILE A 290 -10.42 25.73 5.60
C ILE A 290 -10.94 25.30 6.98
N GLU A 291 -12.24 25.12 7.07
CA GLU A 291 -12.89 24.58 8.27
C GLU A 291 -12.84 23.04 8.24
N PRO A 292 -12.63 22.35 9.38
CA PRO A 292 -12.55 20.89 9.42
C PRO A 292 -13.74 20.15 8.79
N GLY A 293 -14.95 20.74 8.86
CA GLY A 293 -16.18 20.17 8.29
C GLY A 293 -16.54 20.67 6.89
N GLU A 294 -15.71 21.47 6.27
CA GLU A 294 -16.04 22.19 5.04
C GLU A 294 -16.32 21.30 3.83
N LEU A 295 -15.77 20.08 3.82
CA LEU A 295 -15.95 19.11 2.73
C LEU A 295 -17.08 18.10 3.00
N VAL A 296 -17.86 18.30 4.07
CA VAL A 296 -18.99 17.44 4.40
C VAL A 296 -20.28 18.04 3.84
N GLY A 297 -21.01 17.27 3.04
CA GLY A 297 -22.28 17.68 2.45
C GLY A 297 -22.14 18.75 1.36
N LEU A 298 -21.08 18.67 0.54
CA LEU A 298 -20.84 19.63 -0.52
C LEU A 298 -21.95 19.64 -1.57
N PRO A 299 -22.72 20.76 -1.69
CA PRO A 299 -23.83 20.85 -2.63
C PRO A 299 -23.41 21.25 -4.06
N GLN A 300 -22.21 21.76 -4.22
CA GLN A 300 -21.65 22.28 -5.48
C GLN A 300 -20.23 21.80 -5.68
N PRO A 301 -19.73 21.76 -6.92
CA PRO A 301 -18.33 21.50 -7.20
C PRO A 301 -17.42 22.43 -6.42
N LYS A 302 -16.32 21.88 -5.90
CA LYS A 302 -15.31 22.63 -5.15
C LYS A 302 -13.93 22.33 -5.66
N GLU A 303 -13.13 23.39 -5.77
CA GLU A 303 -11.69 23.33 -5.98
C GLU A 303 -11.00 23.89 -4.76
N LEU A 304 -9.97 23.20 -4.30
CA LEU A 304 -9.18 23.54 -3.13
C LEU A 304 -7.71 23.45 -3.49
N GLU A 305 -6.94 24.48 -3.18
CA GLU A 305 -5.50 24.49 -3.30
C GLU A 305 -4.89 24.53 -1.90
N LEU A 306 -4.06 23.54 -1.60
CA LEU A 306 -3.39 23.42 -0.30
C LEU A 306 -1.88 23.61 -0.49
N PRO A 307 -1.29 24.61 0.14
CA PRO A 307 0.16 24.75 0.23
C PRO A 307 0.76 23.69 1.15
N CYS A 308 2.07 23.75 1.36
CA CYS A 308 2.70 22.92 2.38
C CYS A 308 2.03 23.12 3.74
N GLY A 309 1.77 22.02 4.44
CA GLY A 309 1.16 22.03 5.76
C GLY A 309 0.48 20.72 6.14
N ARG A 310 -0.04 20.70 7.35
CA ARG A 310 -0.78 19.59 7.96
C ARG A 310 -2.24 19.97 8.12
N TYR A 311 -3.14 19.29 7.46
CA TYR A 311 -4.55 19.65 7.44
C TYR A 311 -5.41 18.58 8.08
N PHE A 312 -6.37 19.01 8.89
CA PHE A 312 -7.32 18.13 9.55
C PHE A 312 -8.73 18.36 9.00
N LEU A 313 -9.42 17.28 8.63
CA LEU A 313 -10.79 17.26 8.16
C LEU A 313 -11.63 16.28 8.98
N THR A 314 -12.90 16.62 9.23
CA THR A 314 -13.80 15.67 9.92
C THR A 314 -14.33 14.59 8.99
N GLY A 315 -14.30 14.80 7.69
CA GLY A 315 -14.74 13.86 6.65
C GLY A 315 -14.84 14.54 5.29
N ILE A 316 -15.05 13.73 4.27
CA ILE A 316 -15.44 14.20 2.95
C ILE A 316 -16.74 13.48 2.59
N ASP A 317 -17.81 14.24 2.31
CA ASP A 317 -19.08 13.73 1.80
C ASP A 317 -19.56 14.67 0.69
N SER A 318 -19.50 14.20 -0.56
CA SER A 318 -19.80 15.04 -1.70
C SER A 318 -20.55 14.27 -2.80
N ASN A 319 -21.64 14.83 -3.26
CA ASN A 319 -22.33 14.40 -4.48
C ASN A 319 -21.84 15.18 -5.72
N SER A 320 -20.97 16.17 -5.51
CA SER A 320 -20.44 17.06 -6.54
C SER A 320 -18.96 16.76 -6.80
N SER A 321 -18.41 17.31 -7.86
CA SER A 321 -16.99 17.18 -8.16
C SER A 321 -16.14 17.89 -7.11
N LEU A 322 -15.08 17.22 -6.65
CA LEU A 322 -14.10 17.77 -5.74
C LEU A 322 -12.70 17.66 -6.37
N LYS A 323 -12.03 18.80 -6.47
CA LYS A 323 -10.63 18.86 -6.89
C LYS A 323 -9.79 19.43 -5.76
N ILE A 324 -8.73 18.71 -5.38
CA ILE A 324 -7.72 19.16 -4.42
C ILE A 324 -6.39 19.20 -5.15
N THR A 325 -5.72 20.35 -5.13
CA THR A 325 -4.39 20.53 -5.70
C THR A 325 -3.40 20.85 -4.58
N LEU A 326 -2.32 20.09 -4.50
CA LEU A 326 -1.28 20.27 -3.50
C LEU A 326 -0.08 20.96 -4.13
N THR A 327 0.42 22.03 -3.51
CA THR A 327 1.55 22.80 -4.06
C THR A 327 2.85 22.61 -3.26
N GLY A 328 2.82 21.86 -2.17
CA GLY A 328 3.97 21.53 -1.33
C GLY A 328 3.77 20.21 -0.58
N ARG A 329 4.71 19.89 0.29
CA ARG A 329 4.60 18.73 1.18
C ARG A 329 3.37 18.87 2.06
N THR A 330 2.50 17.88 2.08
CA THR A 330 1.19 17.99 2.70
C THR A 330 0.84 16.72 3.46
N VAL A 331 0.32 16.88 4.68
CA VAL A 331 -0.42 15.84 5.40
C VAL A 331 -1.89 16.21 5.39
N ILE A 332 -2.74 15.26 5.05
CA ILE A 332 -4.20 15.40 5.21
C ILE A 332 -4.69 14.29 6.13
N ALA A 333 -5.21 14.65 7.30
CA ALA A 333 -5.79 13.75 8.28
C ALA A 333 -7.31 13.87 8.28
N ILE A 334 -8.02 12.76 8.02
CA ILE A 334 -9.48 12.72 7.90
C ILE A 334 -10.07 11.81 8.97
N ALA A 335 -10.82 12.38 9.92
CA ALA A 335 -11.34 11.66 11.09
C ALA A 335 -12.50 10.69 10.76
N GLY A 336 -13.27 10.99 9.73
CA GLY A 336 -14.41 10.17 9.30
C GLY A 336 -14.17 9.45 7.98
N ASP A 337 -15.27 9.16 7.31
CA ASP A 337 -15.27 8.56 5.99
C ASP A 337 -15.00 9.60 4.89
N VAL A 338 -14.43 9.12 3.79
CA VAL A 338 -14.40 9.81 2.50
C VAL A 338 -15.43 9.15 1.60
N LYS A 339 -16.50 9.89 1.25
CA LYS A 339 -17.56 9.46 0.33
C LYS A 339 -17.70 10.49 -0.77
N ASN A 340 -17.33 10.13 -1.98
CA ASN A 340 -17.48 11.04 -3.12
C ASN A 340 -18.25 10.37 -4.26
N ALA A 341 -19.45 10.88 -4.53
CA ALA A 341 -20.29 10.40 -5.62
C ALA A 341 -20.05 11.18 -6.93
N GLY A 342 -19.46 12.38 -6.87
CA GLY A 342 -19.00 13.14 -8.02
C GLY A 342 -17.63 12.71 -8.51
N ALA A 343 -17.06 13.43 -9.48
CA ALA A 343 -15.68 13.23 -9.87
C ALA A 343 -14.74 13.69 -8.74
N PHE A 344 -13.73 12.91 -8.45
CA PHE A 344 -12.71 13.24 -7.45
C PHE A 344 -11.33 13.35 -8.09
N THR A 345 -10.64 14.43 -7.81
CA THR A 345 -9.28 14.65 -8.31
C THR A 345 -8.40 15.18 -7.18
N LEU A 346 -7.31 14.48 -6.91
CA LEU A 346 -6.26 14.93 -6.02
C LEU A 346 -4.95 14.94 -6.81
N GLU A 347 -4.46 16.14 -7.08
CA GLU A 347 -3.29 16.38 -7.93
C GLU A 347 -2.12 16.94 -7.11
N LEU A 348 -0.91 16.53 -7.45
CA LEU A 348 0.32 17.02 -6.87
C LEU A 348 1.04 17.97 -7.81
N GLY A 349 1.41 19.13 -7.31
CA GLY A 349 2.35 20.02 -7.98
C GLY A 349 3.75 19.38 -8.11
N PRO A 350 4.67 19.98 -8.88
CA PRO A 350 5.94 19.34 -9.26
C PRO A 350 6.82 18.88 -8.10
N ALA A 351 6.79 19.57 -6.96
CA ALA A 351 7.56 19.24 -5.76
C ALA A 351 6.67 18.87 -4.56
N ALA A 352 5.37 18.63 -4.81
CA ALA A 352 4.45 18.29 -3.75
C ALA A 352 4.56 16.80 -3.40
N GLU A 353 4.34 16.50 -2.11
CA GLU A 353 4.19 15.17 -1.56
C GLU A 353 2.94 15.10 -0.70
N LEU A 354 2.36 13.92 -0.57
CA LEU A 354 1.16 13.70 0.22
C LEU A 354 1.28 12.47 1.11
N ASP A 355 0.98 12.69 2.39
CA ASP A 355 0.58 11.64 3.32
C ASP A 355 -0.89 11.84 3.69
N LEU A 356 -1.75 10.93 3.21
CA LEU A 356 -3.20 10.98 3.42
C LEU A 356 -3.61 9.91 4.43
N PHE A 357 -4.08 10.33 5.61
CA PHE A 357 -4.59 9.45 6.65
C PHE A 357 -6.11 9.54 6.72
N ILE A 358 -6.81 8.42 6.57
CA ILE A 358 -8.27 8.33 6.65
C ILE A 358 -8.61 7.33 7.74
N ALA A 359 -9.15 7.79 8.88
CA ALA A 359 -9.49 6.91 9.99
C ALA A 359 -10.66 5.97 9.66
N GLY A 360 -11.60 6.41 8.82
CA GLY A 360 -12.75 5.64 8.36
C GLY A 360 -12.51 4.91 7.04
N ASN A 361 -13.57 4.85 6.23
CA ASN A 361 -13.55 4.25 4.89
C ASN A 361 -13.37 5.32 3.80
N ALA A 362 -12.83 4.91 2.65
CA ALA A 362 -12.80 5.72 1.44
C ALA A 362 -13.63 5.04 0.34
N GLU A 363 -14.60 5.78 -0.21
CA GLU A 363 -15.49 5.29 -1.26
C GLU A 363 -15.65 6.33 -2.37
N PHE A 364 -15.26 5.95 -3.59
CA PHE A 364 -15.34 6.78 -4.78
C PHE A 364 -16.30 6.14 -5.79
N ASN A 365 -17.48 6.74 -5.98
CA ASN A 365 -18.56 6.17 -6.78
C ASN A 365 -18.55 6.66 -8.25
N ASN A 366 -17.60 7.51 -8.61
CA ASN A 366 -17.42 8.03 -9.96
C ASN A 366 -15.92 8.00 -10.33
N VAL A 367 -15.58 8.65 -11.44
CA VAL A 367 -14.18 8.80 -11.84
C VAL A 367 -13.36 9.42 -10.71
N ALA A 368 -12.29 8.75 -10.35
CA ALA A 368 -11.35 9.25 -9.36
C ALA A 368 -9.92 9.19 -9.86
N THR A 369 -9.18 10.28 -9.67
CA THR A 369 -7.73 10.37 -9.92
C THR A 369 -7.07 10.81 -8.64
N ILE A 370 -6.16 10.00 -8.12
CA ILE A 370 -5.45 10.28 -6.88
C ILE A 370 -3.95 10.11 -7.12
N GLY A 371 -3.20 11.17 -6.84
CA GLY A 371 -1.75 11.19 -6.97
C GLY A 371 -1.27 11.35 -8.42
N ASP A 372 0.00 11.00 -8.65
CA ASP A 372 0.67 11.13 -9.93
C ASP A 372 1.29 9.79 -10.36
N PRO A 373 0.78 9.13 -11.43
CA PRO A 373 1.35 7.87 -11.93
C PRO A 373 2.85 7.96 -12.31
N LYS A 374 3.38 9.17 -12.49
CA LYS A 374 4.80 9.37 -12.79
C LYS A 374 5.67 9.47 -11.54
N ARG A 375 5.07 9.72 -10.38
CA ARG A 375 5.74 9.86 -9.09
C ARG A 375 4.90 9.26 -7.95
N PRO A 376 4.53 7.98 -8.00
CA PRO A 376 3.68 7.37 -6.99
C PRO A 376 4.30 7.40 -5.59
N ALA A 377 5.64 7.34 -5.50
CA ALA A 377 6.36 7.46 -4.24
C ALA A 377 6.03 8.76 -3.48
N ALA A 378 5.66 9.83 -4.21
CA ALA A 378 5.24 11.10 -3.62
C ALA A 378 3.85 11.07 -2.97
N THR A 379 3.09 9.98 -3.09
CA THR A 379 1.74 9.87 -2.54
C THR A 379 1.59 8.59 -1.73
N ARG A 380 1.27 8.72 -0.44
CA ARG A 380 1.04 7.60 0.48
C ARG A 380 -0.32 7.77 1.13
N ILE A 381 -1.13 6.73 1.07
CA ILE A 381 -2.53 6.74 1.52
C ILE A 381 -2.70 5.66 2.58
N TYR A 382 -3.09 6.04 3.77
CA TYR A 382 -3.29 5.16 4.92
C TYR A 382 -4.77 5.18 5.30
N VAL A 383 -5.44 4.02 5.22
CA VAL A 383 -6.88 3.89 5.47
C VAL A 383 -7.12 2.90 6.61
N GLY A 384 -7.75 3.37 7.67
CA GLY A 384 -8.11 2.54 8.82
C GLY A 384 -9.24 1.54 8.51
N GLY A 385 -10.12 1.88 7.57
CA GLY A 385 -11.20 1.03 7.07
C GLY A 385 -10.93 0.43 5.69
N SER A 386 -11.93 0.49 4.82
CA SER A 386 -11.87 -0.02 3.44
C SER A 386 -11.69 1.09 2.41
N PHE A 387 -10.95 0.80 1.35
CA PHE A 387 -10.85 1.66 0.16
C PHE A 387 -11.61 1.01 -1.00
N LYS A 388 -12.57 1.74 -1.58
CA LYS A 388 -13.45 1.24 -2.64
C LYS A 388 -13.59 2.25 -3.76
N PHE A 389 -13.65 1.75 -4.98
CA PHE A 389 -13.96 2.54 -6.17
C PHE A 389 -14.94 1.78 -7.08
N ALA A 390 -15.90 2.50 -7.66
CA ALA A 390 -17.01 1.89 -8.41
C ALA A 390 -16.83 1.97 -9.92
N SER A 391 -15.97 2.86 -10.44
CA SER A 391 -15.79 3.08 -11.88
C SER A 391 -14.34 3.39 -12.23
N ASN A 392 -14.08 4.08 -13.31
CA ASN A 392 -12.74 4.42 -13.77
C ASN A 392 -11.92 5.10 -12.67
N PHE A 393 -10.80 4.49 -12.35
CA PHE A 393 -9.95 4.90 -11.27
C PHE A 393 -8.49 4.92 -11.72
N THR A 394 -7.80 6.01 -11.42
CA THR A 394 -6.36 6.13 -11.61
C THR A 394 -5.72 6.38 -10.26
N LEU A 395 -4.85 5.46 -9.84
CA LEU A 395 -4.07 5.58 -8.62
C LEU A 395 -2.59 5.70 -8.97
N GLY A 396 -2.03 6.87 -8.70
CA GLY A 396 -0.58 7.12 -8.69
C GLY A 396 -0.12 7.29 -7.25
N ALA A 397 -0.20 6.22 -6.44
CA ALA A 397 0.02 6.27 -5.00
C ALA A 397 0.30 4.90 -4.40
N ASN A 398 0.87 4.88 -3.19
CA ASN A 398 1.02 3.72 -2.35
C ASN A 398 -0.15 3.64 -1.36
N LEU A 399 -0.87 2.53 -1.35
CA LEU A 399 -2.09 2.36 -0.55
C LEU A 399 -1.88 1.34 0.57
N TYR A 400 -2.16 1.76 1.80
CA TYR A 400 -2.18 0.95 3.01
C TYR A 400 -3.60 0.83 3.56
N GLN A 401 -4.16 -0.39 3.56
CA GLN A 401 -5.47 -0.72 4.16
C GLN A 401 -5.46 -2.12 4.79
N PRO A 402 -4.77 -2.36 5.89
CA PRO A 402 -4.52 -3.70 6.43
C PRO A 402 -5.78 -4.37 6.98
N ASN A 403 -6.79 -3.59 7.35
CA ASN A 403 -8.01 -4.08 8.03
C ASN A 403 -9.11 -4.53 7.06
N ALA A 404 -8.90 -4.41 5.74
CA ALA A 404 -9.92 -4.73 4.75
C ALA A 404 -9.35 -5.47 3.54
N THR A 405 -10.19 -6.32 2.94
CA THR A 405 -9.89 -6.93 1.65
C THR A 405 -10.04 -5.91 0.53
N PHE A 406 -8.99 -5.72 -0.24
CA PHE A 406 -9.07 -4.96 -1.49
C PHE A 406 -9.71 -5.82 -2.57
N THR A 407 -10.76 -5.31 -3.21
CA THR A 407 -11.47 -6.02 -4.26
C THR A 407 -11.41 -5.22 -5.57
N ALA A 408 -10.71 -5.75 -6.56
CA ALA A 408 -10.71 -5.18 -7.90
C ALA A 408 -11.93 -5.69 -8.68
N ASN A 409 -12.99 -4.88 -8.73
CA ASN A 409 -14.24 -5.19 -9.46
C ASN A 409 -14.23 -4.68 -10.90
N ASN A 410 -13.33 -3.74 -11.23
CA ASN A 410 -13.11 -3.17 -12.55
C ASN A 410 -11.65 -3.35 -12.93
N MET A 411 -11.34 -3.34 -14.23
CA MET A 411 -9.96 -3.33 -14.67
C MET A 411 -9.24 -2.15 -14.00
N SER A 412 -8.18 -2.44 -13.30
CA SER A 412 -7.44 -1.46 -12.51
C SER A 412 -5.98 -1.48 -12.87
N GLU A 413 -5.42 -0.30 -13.00
CA GLU A 413 -4.00 -0.06 -13.19
C GLU A 413 -3.55 0.86 -12.05
N ILE A 414 -2.61 0.37 -11.25
CA ILE A 414 -2.11 1.05 -10.06
C ILE A 414 -0.62 1.32 -10.26
N TRP A 415 -0.24 2.55 -10.12
CA TRP A 415 1.14 3.01 -10.09
C TRP A 415 1.52 3.27 -8.63
N GLY A 416 2.39 2.43 -8.06
CA GLY A 416 2.76 2.41 -6.66
C GLY A 416 2.62 1.02 -6.06
N SER A 417 2.07 0.90 -4.85
CA SER A 417 1.98 -0.36 -4.12
C SER A 417 0.67 -0.52 -3.37
N LEU A 418 0.38 -1.77 -2.98
CA LEU A 418 -0.78 -2.15 -2.18
C LEU A 418 -0.34 -2.93 -0.95
N PHE A 419 -0.63 -2.42 0.25
CA PHE A 419 -0.58 -3.17 1.50
C PHE A 419 -2.03 -3.36 2.00
N VAL A 420 -2.53 -4.59 1.99
CA VAL A 420 -3.96 -4.85 2.18
C VAL A 420 -4.22 -6.02 3.14
N GLY A 421 -5.38 -6.02 3.82
CA GLY A 421 -5.78 -7.11 4.69
C GLY A 421 -6.00 -8.44 3.95
N GLY A 422 -6.41 -8.37 2.70
CA GLY A 422 -6.56 -9.47 1.76
C GLY A 422 -6.72 -8.93 0.35
N LEU A 423 -6.50 -9.77 -0.68
CA LEU A 423 -6.68 -9.37 -2.07
C LEU A 423 -7.62 -10.32 -2.82
N ASN A 424 -8.66 -9.75 -3.44
CA ASN A 424 -9.60 -10.50 -4.29
C ASN A 424 -9.72 -9.83 -5.66
N LEU A 425 -9.31 -10.53 -6.71
CA LEU A 425 -9.34 -10.03 -8.08
C LEU A 425 -10.52 -10.62 -8.84
N ALA A 426 -11.64 -9.87 -8.90
CA ALA A 426 -12.78 -10.18 -9.75
C ALA A 426 -12.59 -9.61 -11.18
N SER A 427 -11.66 -8.69 -11.37
CA SER A 427 -11.27 -8.06 -12.64
C SER A 427 -9.75 -7.99 -12.77
N PRO A 428 -9.20 -7.72 -13.97
CA PRO A 428 -7.76 -7.59 -14.16
C PRO A 428 -7.15 -6.49 -13.31
N LEU A 429 -5.97 -6.76 -12.75
CA LEU A 429 -5.16 -5.80 -12.01
C LEU A 429 -3.74 -5.77 -12.57
N VAL A 430 -3.22 -4.57 -12.81
CA VAL A 430 -1.81 -4.32 -13.11
C VAL A 430 -1.27 -3.40 -12.01
N VAL A 431 -0.12 -3.74 -11.44
CA VAL A 431 0.58 -2.92 -10.46
C VAL A 431 1.97 -2.61 -10.95
N HIS A 432 2.24 -1.33 -11.15
CA HIS A 432 3.54 -0.79 -11.53
C HIS A 432 4.23 -0.28 -10.26
N TYR A 433 5.15 -1.05 -9.71
CA TYR A 433 5.81 -0.73 -8.45
C TYR A 433 6.87 0.35 -8.66
N ASP A 434 6.73 1.47 -7.94
CA ASP A 434 7.73 2.54 -7.96
C ASP A 434 8.80 2.28 -6.89
N GLN A 435 10.01 1.92 -7.34
CA GLN A 435 11.14 1.63 -6.45
C GLN A 435 11.62 2.87 -5.68
N ALA A 436 11.33 4.08 -6.17
CA ALA A 436 11.66 5.33 -5.49
C ALA A 436 11.06 5.43 -4.07
N ILE A 437 10.02 4.65 -3.74
CA ILE A 437 9.46 4.57 -2.38
C ILE A 437 10.49 4.07 -1.36
N LEU A 438 11.46 3.28 -1.79
CA LEU A 438 12.53 2.73 -0.94
C LEU A 438 13.65 3.75 -0.69
N ASP A 439 13.72 4.81 -1.50
CA ASP A 439 14.76 5.85 -1.42
C ASP A 439 14.28 7.09 -0.66
N LEU A 440 13.03 7.11 -0.18
CA LEU A 440 12.55 8.24 0.60
C LEU A 440 13.43 8.50 1.82
N GLU A 441 13.79 9.75 2.04
CA GLU A 441 14.59 10.13 3.20
C GLU A 441 13.80 9.90 4.50
N GLY A 442 14.44 9.24 5.47
CA GLY A 442 13.98 9.10 6.85
C GLY A 442 14.49 10.25 7.72
N CYS A 443 14.06 10.29 9.00
CA CYS A 443 14.59 11.24 10.00
C CYS A 443 15.85 10.74 10.71
N ASP A 444 16.56 9.78 10.20
CA ASP A 444 17.50 9.04 10.99
C ASP A 444 18.75 9.80 11.43
N ASP A 445 19.04 9.67 12.70
CA ASP A 445 20.41 9.74 13.22
C ASP A 445 21.16 8.48 12.71
N PRO A 446 22.23 8.62 11.92
CA PRO A 446 23.02 7.49 11.43
C PRO A 446 23.66 6.65 12.55
N ASN A 447 23.57 7.11 13.80
CA ASN A 447 24.03 6.39 14.98
C ASN A 447 22.91 5.79 15.81
N LYS A 448 21.64 5.84 15.34
CA LYS A 448 20.49 5.28 16.05
C LYS A 448 20.70 3.80 16.33
N PRO A 449 20.56 3.35 17.58
CA PRO A 449 20.57 1.93 17.86
C PRO A 449 19.41 1.24 17.16
N CYS A 450 19.67 0.10 16.54
CA CYS A 450 18.65 -0.69 15.88
C CYS A 450 18.54 -2.09 16.49
N GLY A 451 17.34 -2.64 16.51
CA GLY A 451 17.05 -4.02 16.88
C GLY A 451 16.86 -4.91 15.67
N ASP A 452 16.36 -4.33 14.58
CA ASP A 452 16.18 -5.01 13.30
C ASP A 452 16.36 -4.04 12.12
N CYS A 453 16.18 -4.55 10.90
CA CYS A 453 16.38 -3.79 9.68
C CYS A 453 15.39 -2.64 9.50
N HIS A 454 14.19 -2.68 10.15
CA HIS A 454 13.17 -1.64 10.04
C HIS A 454 13.49 -0.39 10.86
N ASP A 455 14.47 -0.50 11.78
CA ASP A 455 14.88 0.62 12.62
C ASP A 455 15.81 1.58 11.88
N CYS A 456 16.25 1.23 10.66
CA CYS A 456 17.25 2.00 9.90
C CYS A 456 16.67 2.55 8.60
N ALA A 457 16.95 3.82 8.30
CA ALA A 457 16.58 4.47 7.05
C ALA A 457 17.80 4.86 6.21
N ASN A 458 17.59 5.28 4.96
CA ASN A 458 18.65 5.78 4.11
C ASN A 458 19.37 7.00 4.74
N PRO A 459 20.69 7.14 4.61
CA PRO A 459 21.57 6.39 3.72
C PRO A 459 22.15 5.08 4.31
N THR A 460 21.71 4.64 5.49
CA THR A 460 22.25 3.44 6.17
C THR A 460 21.10 2.45 6.46
N PRO A 461 20.56 1.79 5.42
CA PRO A 461 19.30 1.04 5.52
C PRO A 461 19.44 -0.34 6.17
N ALA A 462 20.56 -0.68 6.79
CA ALA A 462 20.80 -1.96 7.40
C ALA A 462 21.01 -1.82 8.91
N CYS A 463 20.44 -2.75 9.69
CA CYS A 463 20.82 -2.93 11.08
C CYS A 463 22.01 -3.87 11.17
N THR A 464 23.18 -3.33 11.52
CA THR A 464 24.39 -4.12 11.63
C THR A 464 24.35 -5.06 12.84
N LYS A 465 25.22 -6.05 12.88
CA LYS A 465 25.32 -6.96 14.03
C LYS A 465 25.72 -6.27 15.33
N GLU A 466 26.26 -5.09 15.24
CA GLU A 466 26.61 -4.22 16.36
C GLU A 466 25.39 -3.47 16.94
N GLY A 467 24.20 -3.61 16.32
CA GLY A 467 22.97 -2.94 16.75
C GLY A 467 22.96 -1.44 16.45
N THR A 468 23.61 -1.03 15.36
CA THR A 468 23.61 0.35 14.87
C THR A 468 23.27 0.36 13.39
N CYS A 469 22.57 1.41 12.95
CA CYS A 469 22.30 1.61 11.53
C CYS A 469 23.62 1.87 10.78
N GLY A 470 23.81 1.15 9.68
CA GLY A 470 25.06 1.23 8.90
C GLY A 470 24.96 0.51 7.57
N PRO A 471 26.07 0.49 6.80
CA PRO A 471 26.13 -0.30 5.57
C PRO A 471 25.89 -1.77 5.86
N CYS A 472 25.08 -2.43 5.04
CA CYS A 472 24.88 -3.86 5.14
C CYS A 472 26.16 -4.62 4.75
N VAL A 473 26.37 -5.80 5.34
CA VAL A 473 27.47 -6.71 5.03
C VAL A 473 26.93 -8.01 4.44
N VAL A 474 25.77 -8.44 4.89
CA VAL A 474 25.07 -9.66 4.44
C VAL A 474 23.59 -9.36 4.22
N ASP A 475 22.93 -10.18 3.43
CA ASP A 475 21.52 -10.00 3.09
C ASP A 475 20.60 -9.99 4.31
N SER A 476 20.95 -10.70 5.37
CA SER A 476 20.19 -10.68 6.63
C SER A 476 20.25 -9.37 7.40
N ASP A 477 21.12 -8.45 7.02
CA ASP A 477 21.16 -7.11 7.61
C ASP A 477 20.06 -6.21 7.01
N CYS A 478 19.47 -6.61 5.87
CA CYS A 478 18.43 -5.91 5.15
C CYS A 478 17.04 -6.49 5.45
N CYS A 479 16.02 -5.63 5.38
CA CYS A 479 14.63 -6.10 5.42
C CYS A 479 14.28 -6.85 4.13
N PRO A 480 13.70 -8.05 4.23
CA PRO A 480 13.13 -8.70 3.07
C PRO A 480 12.06 -7.81 2.38
N PRO A 481 12.02 -7.70 1.03
CA PRO A 481 12.75 -8.49 0.04
C PRO A 481 14.12 -7.92 -0.38
N LEU A 482 14.67 -6.95 0.36
CA LEU A 482 15.93 -6.31 0.00
C LEU A 482 17.13 -7.22 0.27
N VAL A 483 18.16 -7.09 -0.55
CA VAL A 483 19.46 -7.76 -0.39
C VAL A 483 20.59 -6.74 -0.26
N CYS A 484 21.69 -7.16 0.34
CA CYS A 484 22.87 -6.33 0.48
C CYS A 484 23.67 -6.28 -0.82
N ASP A 485 23.69 -5.13 -1.48
CA ASP A 485 24.56 -4.89 -2.65
C ASP A 485 25.39 -3.64 -2.45
N GLY A 486 26.72 -3.85 -2.39
CA GLY A 486 27.68 -2.76 -2.24
C GLY A 486 27.54 -1.95 -0.95
N GLY A 487 27.03 -2.56 0.13
CA GLY A 487 26.84 -1.90 1.43
C GLY A 487 25.49 -1.19 1.58
N SER A 488 24.60 -1.34 0.62
CA SER A 488 23.24 -0.78 0.64
C SER A 488 22.22 -1.88 0.46
N CYS A 489 21.08 -1.77 1.14
CA CYS A 489 19.96 -2.68 0.94
C CYS A 489 19.21 -2.28 -0.33
N LYS A 490 19.18 -3.15 -1.31
CA LYS A 490 18.52 -2.92 -2.60
C LYS A 490 17.49 -3.98 -2.88
N ALA A 491 16.43 -3.62 -3.60
CA ALA A 491 15.55 -4.62 -4.20
C ALA A 491 16.38 -5.51 -5.13
N ILE A 492 16.13 -6.82 -5.12
CA ILE A 492 16.73 -7.73 -6.10
C ILE A 492 16.22 -7.30 -7.47
N ILE A 493 17.04 -6.59 -8.21
CA ILE A 493 16.85 -6.38 -9.64
C ILE A 493 17.79 -7.40 -10.28
N PRO A 494 17.30 -8.51 -10.85
CA PRO A 494 18.15 -9.37 -11.65
C PRO A 494 18.61 -8.58 -12.86
N GLY A 495 19.93 -8.52 -13.06
CA GLY A 495 20.55 -7.95 -14.25
C GLY A 495 20.33 -8.81 -15.49
#